data_8ff3799c6dd95d7e1f07f05226938428
#
_entry.id   8ff3799c6dd95d7e1f07f05226938428
#
_cell.length_a   1.000
_cell.length_b   1.000
_cell.length_c   1.000
_cell.angle_alpha   90.00
_cell.angle_beta   90.00
_cell.angle_gamma   90.00
#
_symmetry.space_group_name_H-M   'P 1'
#
loop_
_entity.id
_entity.type
_entity.pdbx_description
1 polymer ?
#
loop_
_entity_poly.entity_id
_entity_poly.type
_entity_poly.pdbx_seq_one_letter_code
_entity_poly.pdbx_strand_id
1 'polypeptide(L)'
;MPGKPQKNLEFSLLLDYYAPALTEKQREILAMYYNEDLSLAEIAENFGITRQGVRDAIKHGEATLTDLEEKLGNARRHQAMREDLDRLTQLVMEIRCDNSGQFNPVARITRDTAEMLKIIERLDTQEDANSI
;
A
#
# COMPACT_ATOMS: atom_id res chain seq x y z
N MET A 1 8.20 -26.15 -15.79
CA MET A 1 6.98 -25.51 -16.28
C MET A 1 7.03 -24.05 -15.96
N PRO A 2 6.88 -23.17 -16.94
CA PRO A 2 6.85 -21.77 -16.60
C PRO A 2 5.63 -21.51 -15.70
N GLY A 3 5.86 -20.88 -14.58
CA GLY A 3 4.78 -20.43 -13.72
C GLY A 3 3.90 -19.41 -14.44
N LYS A 4 2.82 -19.00 -13.79
CA LYS A 4 2.01 -17.89 -14.29
C LYS A 4 2.90 -16.67 -14.50
N PRO A 5 2.68 -15.84 -15.55
CA PRO A 5 3.42 -14.61 -15.73
C PRO A 5 3.33 -13.81 -14.43
N GLN A 6 4.48 -13.30 -14.00
CA GLN A 6 4.51 -12.48 -12.78
C GLN A 6 3.73 -11.19 -13.03
N LYS A 7 2.70 -10.96 -12.23
CA LYS A 7 1.87 -9.76 -12.31
C LYS A 7 2.61 -8.60 -11.66
N ASN A 8 2.41 -7.40 -12.19
CA ASN A 8 3.06 -6.21 -11.66
C ASN A 8 2.41 -5.80 -10.33
N LEU A 9 3.16 -5.98 -9.24
CA LEU A 9 2.70 -5.67 -7.89
C LEU A 9 2.43 -4.17 -7.68
N GLU A 10 3.02 -3.31 -8.52
CA GLU A 10 2.76 -1.88 -8.47
C GLU A 10 1.29 -1.57 -8.71
N PHE A 11 0.63 -2.28 -9.63
CA PHE A 11 -0.80 -2.09 -9.87
C PHE A 11 -1.67 -2.57 -8.71
N SER A 12 -1.22 -3.58 -7.97
CA SER A 12 -1.91 -3.99 -6.74
C SER A 12 -1.92 -2.85 -5.72
N LEU A 13 -0.79 -2.19 -5.57
CA LEU A 13 -0.66 -1.02 -4.68
C LEU A 13 -1.54 0.14 -5.15
N LEU A 14 -1.48 0.47 -6.45
CA LEU A 14 -2.30 1.54 -7.01
C LEU A 14 -3.80 1.26 -6.86
N LEU A 15 -4.19 0.00 -7.00
CA LEU A 15 -5.58 -0.42 -6.80
C LEU A 15 -6.04 -0.12 -5.39
N ASP A 16 -5.20 -0.38 -4.38
CA ASP A 16 -5.54 -0.09 -2.99
C ASP A 16 -5.82 1.40 -2.76
N TYR A 17 -5.08 2.28 -3.44
CA TYR A 17 -5.26 3.73 -3.29
C TYR A 17 -6.42 4.28 -4.11
N TYR A 18 -6.62 3.79 -5.31
CA TYR A 18 -7.52 4.41 -6.28
C TYR A 18 -8.75 3.59 -6.62
N ALA A 19 -8.98 2.46 -5.93
CA ALA A 19 -10.14 1.60 -6.20
C ALA A 19 -11.48 2.37 -6.22
N PRO A 20 -11.74 3.32 -5.29
CA PRO A 20 -12.99 4.07 -5.31
C PRO A 20 -13.21 4.92 -6.56
N ALA A 21 -12.15 5.24 -7.31
CA ALA A 21 -12.25 6.01 -8.55
C ALA A 21 -12.56 5.14 -9.77
N LEU A 22 -12.55 3.82 -9.63
CA LEU A 22 -12.85 2.88 -10.69
C LEU A 22 -14.33 2.51 -10.67
N THR A 23 -14.86 2.06 -11.82
CA THR A 23 -16.18 1.46 -11.85
C THR A 23 -16.17 0.18 -11.01
N GLU A 24 -17.34 -0.22 -10.53
CA GLU A 24 -17.46 -1.46 -9.74
C GLU A 24 -16.90 -2.66 -10.50
N LYS A 25 -17.27 -2.80 -11.78
CA LYS A 25 -16.79 -3.90 -12.62
C LYS A 25 -15.28 -3.89 -12.80
N GLN A 26 -14.68 -2.73 -13.08
CA GLN A 26 -13.22 -2.58 -13.20
C GLN A 26 -12.52 -2.96 -11.91
N ARG A 27 -13.03 -2.46 -10.79
CA ARG A 27 -12.47 -2.76 -9.46
C ARG A 27 -12.51 -4.24 -9.16
N GLU A 28 -13.63 -4.91 -9.40
CA GLU A 28 -13.77 -6.34 -9.17
C GLU A 28 -12.83 -7.17 -10.04
N ILE A 29 -12.74 -6.84 -11.32
CA ILE A 29 -11.86 -7.57 -12.25
C ILE A 29 -10.38 -7.39 -11.84
N LEU A 30 -9.97 -6.17 -11.53
CA LEU A 30 -8.59 -5.92 -11.10
C LEU A 30 -8.29 -6.58 -9.77
N ALA A 31 -9.23 -6.58 -8.83
CA ALA A 31 -9.07 -7.26 -7.55
C ALA A 31 -8.89 -8.78 -7.73
N MET A 32 -9.69 -9.40 -8.58
CA MET A 32 -9.54 -10.82 -8.87
C MET A 32 -8.19 -11.13 -9.51
N TYR A 33 -7.73 -10.27 -10.40
CA TYR A 33 -6.47 -10.47 -11.10
C TYR A 33 -5.26 -10.26 -10.19
N TYR A 34 -5.23 -9.18 -9.43
CA TYR A 34 -4.06 -8.80 -8.62
C TYR A 34 -4.09 -9.33 -7.19
N ASN A 35 -5.24 -9.31 -6.54
CA ASN A 35 -5.33 -9.70 -5.13
C ASN A 35 -5.66 -11.19 -4.94
N GLU A 36 -6.51 -11.75 -5.81
CA GLU A 36 -6.90 -13.16 -5.72
C GLU A 36 -6.09 -14.05 -6.66
N ASP A 37 -5.21 -13.46 -7.45
CA ASP A 37 -4.31 -14.16 -8.39
C ASP A 37 -5.04 -15.10 -9.36
N LEU A 38 -6.22 -14.72 -9.82
CA LEU A 38 -6.98 -15.50 -10.78
C LEU A 38 -6.44 -15.30 -12.19
N SER A 39 -6.57 -16.34 -13.02
CA SER A 39 -6.22 -16.28 -14.43
C SER A 39 -7.29 -15.53 -15.22
N LEU A 40 -6.94 -15.10 -16.43
CA LEU A 40 -7.90 -14.48 -17.34
C LEU A 40 -9.11 -15.38 -17.60
N ALA A 41 -8.87 -16.70 -17.76
CA ALA A 41 -9.93 -17.66 -18.00
C ALA A 41 -10.89 -17.76 -16.80
N GLU A 42 -10.34 -17.81 -15.59
CA GLU A 42 -11.14 -17.88 -14.37
C GLU A 42 -12.00 -16.63 -14.18
N ILE A 43 -11.42 -15.45 -14.44
CA ILE A 43 -12.16 -14.18 -14.35
C ILE A 43 -13.26 -14.13 -15.43
N ALA A 44 -12.93 -14.54 -16.66
CA ALA A 44 -13.89 -14.57 -17.77
C ALA A 44 -15.09 -15.43 -17.43
N GLU A 45 -14.85 -16.59 -16.83
CA GLU A 45 -15.91 -17.50 -16.41
C GLU A 45 -16.80 -16.86 -15.33
N ASN A 46 -16.19 -16.20 -14.35
CA ASN A 46 -16.92 -15.53 -13.28
C ASN A 46 -17.85 -14.41 -13.78
N PHE A 47 -17.42 -13.67 -14.79
CA PHE A 47 -18.19 -12.54 -15.32
C PHE A 47 -19.03 -12.88 -16.55
N GLY A 48 -18.90 -14.10 -17.09
CA GLY A 48 -19.61 -14.49 -18.30
C GLY A 48 -19.20 -13.69 -19.54
N ILE A 49 -17.93 -13.31 -19.63
CA ILE A 49 -17.36 -12.58 -20.77
C ILE A 49 -16.16 -13.35 -21.33
N THR A 50 -15.60 -12.88 -22.44
CA THR A 50 -14.43 -13.51 -23.06
C THR A 50 -13.15 -13.18 -22.33
N ARG A 51 -12.11 -14.03 -22.50
CA ARG A 51 -10.76 -13.74 -21.96
C ARG A 51 -10.22 -12.43 -22.53
N GLN A 52 -10.49 -12.17 -23.81
CA GLN A 52 -10.07 -10.90 -24.43
C GLN A 52 -10.78 -9.72 -23.77
N GLY A 53 -12.06 -9.84 -23.44
CA GLY A 53 -12.81 -8.83 -22.71
C GLY A 53 -12.22 -8.55 -21.34
N VAL A 54 -11.77 -9.59 -20.62
CA VAL A 54 -11.08 -9.43 -19.34
C VAL A 54 -9.76 -8.70 -19.53
N ARG A 55 -8.98 -9.12 -20.53
CA ARG A 55 -7.68 -8.47 -20.82
C ARG A 55 -7.86 -6.99 -21.11
N ASP A 56 -8.85 -6.64 -21.92
CA ASP A 56 -9.14 -5.25 -22.25
C ASP A 56 -9.56 -4.45 -21.02
N ALA A 57 -10.39 -5.04 -20.16
CA ALA A 57 -10.81 -4.41 -18.91
C ALA A 57 -9.63 -4.16 -17.98
N ILE A 58 -8.71 -5.12 -17.88
CA ILE A 58 -7.49 -4.97 -17.07
C ILE A 58 -6.61 -3.86 -17.61
N LYS A 59 -6.35 -3.84 -18.92
CA LYS A 59 -5.53 -2.79 -19.54
C LYS A 59 -6.13 -1.41 -19.34
N HIS A 60 -7.44 -1.30 -19.50
CA HIS A 60 -8.13 -0.02 -19.31
C HIS A 60 -8.05 0.43 -17.83
N GLY A 61 -8.25 -0.50 -16.90
CA GLY A 61 -8.12 -0.22 -15.47
C GLY A 61 -6.70 0.19 -15.09
N GLU A 62 -5.70 -0.50 -15.62
CA GLU A 62 -4.29 -0.17 -15.38
C GLU A 62 -3.95 1.24 -15.90
N ALA A 63 -4.44 1.59 -17.09
CA ALA A 63 -4.24 2.90 -17.65
C ALA A 63 -4.88 4.00 -16.79
N THR A 64 -6.07 3.73 -16.27
CA THR A 64 -6.76 4.65 -15.35
C THR A 64 -5.98 4.83 -14.05
N LEU A 65 -5.49 3.74 -13.46
CA LEU A 65 -4.69 3.80 -12.23
C LEU A 65 -3.39 4.57 -12.45
N THR A 66 -2.70 4.33 -13.56
CA THR A 66 -1.47 5.02 -13.90
C THR A 66 -1.71 6.52 -14.06
N ASP A 67 -2.78 6.90 -14.77
CA ASP A 67 -3.15 8.29 -14.98
C ASP A 67 -3.47 9.01 -13.65
N LEU A 68 -4.22 8.34 -12.76
CA LEU A 68 -4.53 8.88 -11.44
C LEU A 68 -3.27 9.10 -10.61
N GLU A 69 -2.34 8.13 -10.61
CA GLU A 69 -1.09 8.27 -9.87
C GLU A 69 -0.22 9.38 -10.43
N GLU A 70 -0.13 9.52 -11.76
CA GLU A 70 0.62 10.60 -12.38
C GLU A 70 0.08 11.98 -11.99
N LYS A 71 -1.25 12.10 -11.90
CA LYS A 71 -1.90 13.37 -11.56
C LYS A 71 -1.90 13.67 -10.08
N LEU A 72 -2.14 12.66 -9.24
CA LEU A 72 -2.36 12.84 -7.80
C LEU A 72 -1.15 12.48 -6.94
N GLY A 73 -0.40 11.45 -7.33
CA GLY A 73 0.81 11.03 -6.61
C GLY A 73 0.57 10.54 -5.18
N ASN A 74 -0.65 10.08 -4.87
CA ASN A 74 -1.00 9.68 -3.50
C ASN A 74 -0.24 8.47 -3.01
N ALA A 75 -0.10 7.45 -3.87
CA ALA A 75 0.62 6.22 -3.49
C ALA A 75 2.09 6.51 -3.21
N ARG A 76 2.73 7.30 -4.05
CA ARG A 76 4.14 7.67 -3.88
C ARG A 76 4.36 8.49 -2.61
N ARG A 77 3.48 9.47 -2.35
CA ARG A 77 3.60 10.29 -1.13
C ARG A 77 3.37 9.47 0.13
N HIS A 78 2.38 8.58 0.10
CA HIS A 78 2.11 7.68 1.23
C HIS A 78 3.30 6.77 1.50
N GLN A 79 3.88 6.18 0.45
CA GLN A 79 5.04 5.30 0.58
C GLN A 79 6.25 6.05 1.17
N ALA A 80 6.51 7.27 0.69
CA ALA A 80 7.59 8.10 1.21
C ALA A 80 7.36 8.43 2.69
N MET A 81 6.13 8.79 3.06
CA MET A 81 5.78 9.08 4.45
C MET A 81 5.97 7.84 5.33
N ARG A 82 5.56 6.69 4.84
CA ARG A 82 5.70 5.42 5.57
C ARG A 82 7.16 5.07 5.82
N GLU A 83 8.01 5.25 4.81
CA GLU A 83 9.45 5.03 4.95
C GLU A 83 10.06 5.97 5.98
N ASP A 84 9.66 7.25 5.97
CA ASP A 84 10.12 8.23 6.93
C ASP A 84 9.68 7.90 8.36
N LEU A 85 8.41 7.49 8.53
CA LEU A 85 7.89 7.10 9.84
C LEU A 85 8.60 5.84 10.36
N ASP A 86 8.87 4.86 9.49
CA ASP A 86 9.61 3.66 9.85
C ASP A 86 11.03 4.02 10.30
N ARG A 87 11.69 4.94 9.60
CA ARG A 87 13.04 5.40 9.96
C ARG A 87 13.04 6.15 11.30
N LEU A 88 12.05 7.01 11.52
CA LEU A 88 11.90 7.70 12.80
C LEU A 88 11.69 6.72 13.95
N THR A 89 10.85 5.72 13.74
CA THR A 89 10.61 4.67 14.73
C THR A 89 11.89 3.95 15.09
N GLN A 90 12.70 3.59 14.09
CA GLN A 90 13.98 2.92 14.29
C GLN A 90 14.93 3.79 15.11
N LEU A 91 15.06 5.07 14.76
CA LEU A 91 15.92 6.00 15.49
C LEU A 91 15.48 6.18 16.94
N VAL A 92 14.18 6.31 17.17
CA VAL A 92 13.63 6.45 18.51
C VAL A 92 13.90 5.20 19.34
N MET A 93 13.73 4.01 18.75
CA MET A 93 14.00 2.74 19.44
C MET A 93 15.48 2.58 19.79
N GLU A 94 16.38 3.03 18.92
CA GLU A 94 17.82 3.03 19.18
C GLU A 94 18.16 3.94 20.38
N ILE A 95 17.57 5.13 20.43
CA ILE A 95 17.77 6.07 21.54
C ILE A 95 17.25 5.46 22.85
N ARG A 96 16.09 4.82 22.82
CA ARG A 96 15.53 4.16 24.00
C ARG A 96 16.43 3.02 24.49
N CYS A 97 16.94 2.23 23.54
CA CYS A 97 17.84 1.11 23.83
C CYS A 97 19.14 1.61 24.51
N ASP A 98 19.76 2.63 23.91
CA ASP A 98 20.98 3.22 24.44
C ASP A 98 20.77 3.81 25.84
N ASN A 99 19.64 4.47 26.06
CA ASN A 99 19.32 5.05 27.36
C ASN A 99 19.10 3.96 28.42
N SER A 100 18.36 2.91 28.08
CA SER A 100 18.07 1.82 29.02
C SER A 100 19.30 1.00 29.40
N GLY A 101 20.34 0.99 28.53
CA GLY A 101 21.61 0.33 28.79
C GLY A 101 22.55 1.11 29.68
N GLN A 102 22.23 2.35 30.05
CA GLN A 102 23.03 3.16 30.93
C GLN A 102 22.89 2.70 32.40
N PHE A 103 23.93 2.95 33.20
CA PHE A 103 23.89 2.67 34.66
C PHE A 103 22.79 3.50 35.33
N ASN A 104 22.62 4.76 34.92
CA ASN A 104 21.56 5.65 35.39
C ASN A 104 20.76 6.14 34.16
N PRO A 105 19.75 5.37 33.70
CA PRO A 105 18.93 5.83 32.58
C PRO A 105 18.26 7.18 32.89
N VAL A 106 18.22 8.05 31.88
CA VAL A 106 17.56 9.35 32.02
C VAL A 106 16.06 9.15 31.86
N ALA A 107 15.30 9.34 32.94
CA ALA A 107 13.85 9.15 32.94
C ALA A 107 13.13 10.02 31.88
N ARG A 108 13.63 11.22 31.66
CA ARG A 108 13.09 12.12 30.65
C ARG A 108 13.17 11.53 29.24
N ILE A 109 14.30 10.89 28.90
CA ILE A 109 14.48 10.24 27.60
C ILE A 109 13.50 9.09 27.43
N THR A 110 13.32 8.28 28.47
CA THR A 110 12.34 7.17 28.44
C THR A 110 10.93 7.70 28.18
N ARG A 111 10.54 8.75 28.88
CA ARG A 111 9.22 9.38 28.73
C ARG A 111 9.04 10.04 27.37
N ASP A 112 9.99 10.85 26.95
CA ASP A 112 9.90 11.63 25.71
C ASP A 112 9.89 10.71 24.49
N THR A 113 10.72 9.67 24.48
CA THR A 113 10.74 8.69 23.38
C THR A 113 9.45 7.87 23.33
N ALA A 114 8.85 7.56 24.47
CA ALA A 114 7.53 6.89 24.49
C ALA A 114 6.46 7.77 23.86
N GLU A 115 6.49 9.07 24.15
CA GLU A 115 5.56 10.03 23.52
C GLU A 115 5.80 10.15 22.02
N MET A 116 7.08 10.20 21.60
CA MET A 116 7.45 10.23 20.18
C MET A 116 6.86 9.03 19.42
N LEU A 117 6.96 7.83 19.98
CA LEU A 117 6.40 6.63 19.37
C LEU A 117 4.89 6.71 19.23
N LYS A 118 4.20 7.28 20.20
CA LYS A 118 2.74 7.48 20.12
C LYS A 118 2.36 8.45 19.01
N ILE A 119 3.14 9.51 18.84
CA ILE A 119 2.93 10.50 17.78
C ILE A 119 3.13 9.85 16.41
N ILE A 120 4.20 9.08 16.24
CA ILE A 120 4.50 8.36 15.00
C ILE A 120 3.34 7.41 14.65
N GLU A 121 2.86 6.64 15.61
CA GLU A 121 1.73 5.73 15.43
C GLU A 121 0.47 6.46 14.99
N ARG A 122 0.20 7.62 15.58
CA ARG A 122 -0.96 8.44 15.22
C ARG A 122 -0.84 8.97 13.79
N LEU A 123 0.34 9.43 13.39
CA LEU A 123 0.58 9.91 12.03
C LEU A 123 0.43 8.80 11.00
N ASP A 124 0.93 7.62 11.30
CA ASP A 124 0.81 6.45 10.43
C ASP A 124 -0.67 6.08 10.22
N THR A 125 -1.45 6.07 11.30
CA THR A 125 -2.90 5.79 11.26
C THR A 125 -3.65 6.87 10.45
N GLN A 126 -3.29 8.14 10.61
CA GLN A 126 -3.91 9.22 9.84
C GLN A 126 -3.61 9.12 8.35
N GLU A 127 -2.39 8.73 8.01
CA GLU A 127 -1.99 8.55 6.62
C GLU A 127 -2.79 7.43 5.97
N ASP A 128 -2.99 6.32 6.68
CA ASP A 128 -3.83 5.22 6.21
C ASP A 128 -5.29 5.66 6.03
N ALA A 129 -5.81 6.46 6.94
CA ALA A 129 -7.18 6.97 6.85
C ALA A 129 -7.37 7.98 5.71
N ASN A 130 -6.31 8.69 5.30
CA ASN A 130 -6.35 9.65 4.20
C ASN A 130 -6.09 9.02 2.83
N SER A 131 -5.76 7.74 2.78
CA SER A 131 -5.68 6.98 1.52
C SER A 131 -7.08 6.88 0.92
N ILE A 132 -7.18 7.09 -0.37
CA ILE A 132 -8.47 7.03 -1.07
C ILE A 132 -9.05 5.62 -1.04
#